data_6d7f80842c7e418ea8e5cfdf615c1ecd
#
_entry.id   6d7f80842c7e418ea8e5cfdf615c1ecd
#
_cell.length_a   1.000
_cell.length_b   1.000
_cell.length_c   1.000
_cell.angle_alpha   90.00
_cell.angle_beta   90.00
_cell.angle_gamma   90.00
#
_symmetry.space_group_name_H-M   'P 1'
#
loop_
_entity.id
_entity.type
_entity.pdbx_description
1 polymer ?
#
loop_
_entity_poly.entity_id
_entity_poly.type
_entity_poly.pdbx_seq_one_letter_code
_entity_poly.pdbx_strand_id
1 'polypeptide(L)'
;VRAAARLLGAVLLTLGVVYLGFAVDRTDFWSLFGAFTVAFAGYLLVVRFVGEDRVTSWIVLGILLRVALVFAFPRLSDDVYRFIWDGQLLVAGENPFAHPPAHYLEDTAAATGPDTALFSRLNSPDYHSVYPPVAQAVFTLAAWISPGSWYGAAVVMKVVLLLAELGTLWLLLRLLSGYGLPRSRLLLYWLNPLILVEIVGNLHFEGVMLCFLLLSLYLLTRSRYGAAAGAMAFSVASKLLPLMLLPFLLQRLWKRPFWTYFLTFGAVTMALFLPLLIGGGFLSGFGNSLDLYFRKFEFNASLYYLLRSYGFYEVGYNQIARFGPLLARVAALTILIIALADRKTDWRSLPGMWLAAFVIYLLCATTVHPWYLAAPIVLCCFTPWRFPLVWSYLIMLTYTSYTTVPYRENLWLVGVEYLLVAAFFLVERGYRTKERPARISHGPRL
;
A
#
# COMPACT_ATOMS: atom_id res chain seq x y z
N VAL A 1 28.82 21.99 -5.82
CA VAL A 1 27.59 22.01 -5.03
C VAL A 1 26.69 20.80 -5.32
N ARG A 2 26.28 20.54 -6.58
CA ARG A 2 25.36 19.44 -6.92
C ARG A 2 25.91 18.03 -6.60
N ALA A 3 27.22 17.78 -6.79
CA ALA A 3 27.84 16.50 -6.49
C ALA A 3 27.89 16.23 -4.98
N ALA A 4 28.31 17.23 -4.20
CA ALA A 4 28.33 17.13 -2.74
C ALA A 4 26.91 16.94 -2.15
N ALA A 5 25.91 17.67 -2.65
CA ALA A 5 24.51 17.49 -2.21
C ALA A 5 23.98 16.08 -2.50
N ARG A 6 24.32 15.50 -3.65
CA ARG A 6 23.97 14.13 -4.02
C ARG A 6 24.64 13.10 -3.12
N LEU A 7 25.94 13.27 -2.86
CA LEU A 7 26.68 12.38 -1.97
C LEU A 7 26.11 12.43 -0.53
N LEU A 8 25.91 13.64 -0.03
CA LEU A 8 25.26 13.84 1.29
C LEU A 8 23.87 13.18 1.30
N GLY A 9 23.07 13.38 0.24
CA GLY A 9 21.75 12.74 0.11
C GLY A 9 21.82 11.21 0.15
N ALA A 10 22.79 10.59 -0.56
CA ALA A 10 23.01 9.15 -0.51
C ALA A 10 23.36 8.67 0.91
N VAL A 11 24.28 9.37 1.58
CA VAL A 11 24.73 9.01 2.93
C VAL A 11 23.57 9.12 3.93
N LEU A 12 22.84 10.24 3.96
CA LEU A 12 21.71 10.45 4.87
C LEU A 12 20.60 9.42 4.62
N LEU A 13 20.23 9.18 3.35
CA LEU A 13 19.22 8.18 3.02
C LEU A 13 19.64 6.79 3.48
N THR A 14 20.88 6.39 3.19
CA THR A 14 21.40 5.06 3.55
C THR A 14 21.44 4.86 5.05
N LEU A 15 22.03 5.82 5.79
CA LEU A 15 22.14 5.72 7.26
C LEU A 15 20.76 5.68 7.92
N GLY A 16 19.83 6.54 7.51
CA GLY A 16 18.48 6.57 8.06
C GLY A 16 17.71 5.28 7.77
N VAL A 17 17.74 4.78 6.53
CA VAL A 17 17.03 3.53 6.14
C VAL A 17 17.63 2.30 6.85
N VAL A 18 18.96 2.20 6.93
CA VAL A 18 19.60 1.08 7.63
C VAL A 18 19.29 1.14 9.13
N TYR A 19 19.35 2.31 9.76
CA TYR A 19 18.99 2.44 11.16
C TYR A 19 17.53 2.05 11.43
N LEU A 20 16.58 2.51 10.57
CA LEU A 20 15.16 2.15 10.66
C LEU A 20 14.92 0.65 10.48
N GLY A 21 15.68 -0.02 9.62
CA GLY A 21 15.52 -1.45 9.37
C GLY A 21 16.09 -2.35 10.45
N PHE A 22 17.19 -1.94 11.10
CA PHE A 22 17.96 -2.84 11.95
C PHE A 22 18.02 -2.46 13.45
N ALA A 23 17.82 -1.19 13.78
CA ALA A 23 18.09 -0.71 15.13
C ALA A 23 16.87 -0.08 15.84
N VAL A 24 15.93 0.49 15.10
CA VAL A 24 14.78 1.20 15.67
C VAL A 24 13.77 0.23 16.29
N ASP A 25 13.20 0.61 17.43
CA ASP A 25 11.97 0.04 17.97
C ASP A 25 10.80 1.01 17.71
N ARG A 26 9.62 0.47 17.34
CA ARG A 26 8.43 1.30 17.03
C ARG A 26 7.92 2.10 18.24
N THR A 27 8.25 1.68 19.45
CA THR A 27 7.88 2.38 20.68
C THR A 27 8.79 3.58 21.00
N ASP A 28 9.99 3.63 20.38
CA ASP A 28 10.89 4.79 20.48
C ASP A 28 10.62 5.77 19.32
N PHE A 29 9.56 6.55 19.48
CA PHE A 29 9.12 7.51 18.48
C PHE A 29 10.22 8.49 18.04
N TRP A 30 11.01 9.02 18.99
CA TRP A 30 11.97 10.07 18.66
C TRP A 30 13.12 9.54 17.81
N SER A 31 13.65 8.36 18.14
CA SER A 31 14.67 7.69 17.32
C SER A 31 14.11 7.32 15.95
N LEU A 32 12.87 6.80 15.90
CA LEU A 32 12.18 6.45 14.65
C LEU A 32 12.00 7.67 13.76
N PHE A 33 11.33 8.70 14.28
CA PHE A 33 11.00 9.90 13.51
C PHE A 33 12.25 10.72 13.15
N GLY A 34 13.25 10.77 14.02
CA GLY A 34 14.55 11.38 13.75
C GLY A 34 15.28 10.68 12.60
N ALA A 35 15.40 9.35 12.64
CA ALA A 35 16.02 8.56 11.57
C ALA A 35 15.25 8.67 10.25
N PHE A 36 13.91 8.66 10.32
CA PHE A 36 13.08 8.86 9.13
C PHE A 36 13.26 10.26 8.54
N THR A 37 13.35 11.29 9.38
CA THR A 37 13.62 12.68 8.93
C THR A 37 14.96 12.78 8.23
N VAL A 38 16.01 12.16 8.77
CA VAL A 38 17.34 12.09 8.14
C VAL A 38 17.27 11.39 6.78
N ALA A 39 16.62 10.23 6.71
CA ALA A 39 16.43 9.50 5.45
C ALA A 39 15.63 10.33 4.44
N PHE A 40 14.56 10.99 4.87
CA PHE A 40 13.69 11.79 4.01
C PHE A 40 14.41 13.06 3.51
N ALA A 41 15.21 13.72 4.33
CA ALA A 41 16.06 14.82 3.89
C ALA A 41 17.07 14.36 2.83
N GLY A 42 17.71 13.20 3.03
CA GLY A 42 18.58 12.56 2.04
C GLY A 42 17.84 12.28 0.73
N TYR A 43 16.65 11.70 0.80
CA TYR A 43 15.77 11.46 -0.35
C TYR A 43 15.45 12.76 -1.12
N LEU A 44 15.06 13.82 -0.43
CA LEU A 44 14.76 15.10 -1.05
C LEU A 44 15.97 15.70 -1.76
N LEU A 45 17.16 15.62 -1.16
CA LEU A 45 18.41 16.06 -1.80
C LEU A 45 18.67 15.28 -3.09
N VAL A 46 18.49 13.95 -3.07
CA VAL A 46 18.66 13.13 -4.28
C VAL A 46 17.66 13.54 -5.36
N VAL A 47 16.36 13.57 -5.03
CA VAL A 47 15.30 13.90 -5.99
C VAL A 47 15.47 15.32 -6.57
N ARG A 48 15.93 16.28 -5.74
CA ARG A 48 16.11 17.69 -6.15
C ARG A 48 17.31 17.90 -7.09
N PHE A 49 18.37 17.12 -6.93
CA PHE A 49 19.62 17.34 -7.62
C PHE A 49 20.02 16.22 -8.60
N VAL A 50 19.16 15.20 -8.78
CA VAL A 50 19.40 14.13 -9.76
C VAL A 50 19.38 14.68 -11.20
N GLY A 51 20.36 14.25 -12.01
CA GLY A 51 20.32 14.40 -13.46
C GLY A 51 19.89 13.08 -14.11
N GLU A 52 19.31 13.14 -15.29
CA GLU A 52 18.87 11.94 -16.05
C GLU A 52 20.03 10.97 -16.33
N ASP A 53 21.27 11.48 -16.48
CA ASP A 53 22.51 10.73 -16.66
C ASP A 53 22.90 9.86 -15.46
N ARG A 54 22.41 10.19 -14.27
CA ARG A 54 22.74 9.53 -12.99
C ARG A 54 21.63 8.63 -12.43
N VAL A 55 20.49 8.53 -13.08
CA VAL A 55 19.35 7.74 -12.60
C VAL A 55 19.75 6.28 -12.32
N THR A 56 20.62 5.69 -13.14
CA THR A 56 21.09 4.30 -12.96
C THR A 56 21.82 4.10 -11.63
N SER A 57 22.67 5.02 -11.20
CA SER A 57 23.35 4.93 -9.89
C SER A 57 22.36 4.92 -8.73
N TRP A 58 21.26 5.68 -8.83
CA TRP A 58 20.21 5.73 -7.83
C TRP A 58 19.31 4.48 -7.84
N ILE A 59 19.12 3.88 -9.01
CA ILE A 59 18.47 2.57 -9.12
C ILE A 59 19.28 1.53 -8.37
N VAL A 60 20.61 1.51 -8.58
CA VAL A 60 21.51 0.56 -7.89
C VAL A 60 21.47 0.78 -6.38
N LEU A 61 21.53 2.02 -5.90
CA LEU A 61 21.40 2.32 -4.46
C LEU A 61 20.09 1.76 -3.90
N GLY A 62 18.96 2.00 -4.58
CA GLY A 62 17.65 1.48 -4.14
C GLY A 62 17.56 -0.05 -4.15
N ILE A 63 18.27 -0.75 -5.06
CA ILE A 63 18.40 -2.21 -5.04
C ILE A 63 19.20 -2.65 -3.80
N LEU A 64 20.34 -2.03 -3.56
CA LEU A 64 21.22 -2.39 -2.43
C LEU A 64 20.52 -2.20 -1.10
N LEU A 65 19.77 -1.11 -0.92
CA LEU A 65 18.99 -0.86 0.30
C LEU A 65 17.91 -1.92 0.48
N ARG A 66 17.17 -2.31 -0.58
CA ARG A 66 16.16 -3.38 -0.48
C ARG A 66 16.80 -4.73 -0.18
N VAL A 67 17.91 -5.07 -0.83
CA VAL A 67 18.65 -6.31 -0.53
C VAL A 67 19.10 -6.34 0.94
N ALA A 68 19.63 -5.23 1.46
CA ALA A 68 19.97 -5.15 2.88
C ALA A 68 18.74 -5.37 3.77
N LEU A 69 17.61 -4.72 3.45
CA LEU A 69 16.36 -4.84 4.23
C LEU A 69 15.71 -6.22 4.16
N VAL A 70 16.04 -7.07 3.17
CA VAL A 70 15.61 -8.48 3.17
C VAL A 70 16.08 -9.20 4.45
N PHE A 71 17.26 -8.87 4.94
CA PHE A 71 17.85 -9.49 6.12
C PHE A 71 17.50 -8.80 7.45
N ALA A 72 16.75 -7.67 7.42
CA ALA A 72 16.21 -7.05 8.62
C ALA A 72 14.93 -7.80 9.06
N PHE A 73 14.75 -8.11 10.34
CA PHE A 73 13.44 -8.59 10.82
C PHE A 73 12.48 -7.40 10.95
N PRO A 74 11.17 -7.55 10.61
CA PRO A 74 10.19 -6.46 10.76
C PRO A 74 10.15 -5.92 12.19
N ARG A 75 10.26 -4.59 12.34
CA ARG A 75 10.32 -3.92 13.65
C ARG A 75 9.19 -2.91 13.86
N LEU A 76 8.59 -2.43 12.76
CA LEU A 76 7.54 -1.42 12.83
C LEU A 76 6.13 -2.00 12.69
N SER A 77 6.01 -3.30 12.36
CA SER A 77 4.74 -4.02 12.25
C SER A 77 4.85 -5.42 12.85
N ASP A 78 3.81 -5.85 13.57
CA ASP A 78 3.68 -7.22 14.10
C ASP A 78 2.98 -8.17 13.13
N ASP A 79 2.56 -7.71 11.96
CA ASP A 79 1.80 -8.50 10.98
C ASP A 79 2.55 -9.77 10.55
N VAL A 80 3.89 -9.75 10.58
CA VAL A 80 4.74 -10.90 10.25
C VAL A 80 4.36 -12.15 11.03
N TYR A 81 3.98 -12.03 12.30
CA TYR A 81 3.59 -13.15 13.12
C TYR A 81 2.28 -13.77 12.63
N ARG A 82 1.34 -12.93 12.20
CA ARG A 82 0.10 -13.39 11.59
C ARG A 82 0.34 -14.06 10.24
N PHE A 83 1.26 -13.56 9.43
CA PHE A 83 1.61 -14.18 8.15
C PHE A 83 2.19 -15.58 8.33
N ILE A 84 3.08 -15.74 9.32
CA ILE A 84 3.67 -17.05 9.65
C ILE A 84 2.58 -18.00 10.17
N TRP A 85 1.69 -17.53 11.05
CA TRP A 85 0.57 -18.29 11.58
C TRP A 85 -0.35 -18.80 10.47
N ASP A 86 -0.84 -17.91 9.62
CA ASP A 86 -1.72 -18.29 8.49
C ASP A 86 -1.00 -19.28 7.54
N GLY A 87 0.29 -19.06 7.27
CA GLY A 87 1.10 -19.95 6.45
C GLY A 87 1.25 -21.35 7.07
N GLN A 88 1.48 -21.46 8.37
CA GLN A 88 1.57 -22.75 9.09
C GLN A 88 0.24 -23.50 9.04
N LEU A 89 -0.90 -22.80 9.22
CA LEU A 89 -2.22 -23.41 9.08
C LEU A 89 -2.43 -24.00 7.69
N LEU A 90 -2.11 -23.26 6.64
CA LEU A 90 -2.27 -23.74 5.26
C LEU A 90 -1.35 -24.92 4.93
N VAL A 91 -0.12 -24.96 5.46
CA VAL A 91 0.77 -26.13 5.33
C VAL A 91 0.20 -27.35 6.05
N ALA A 92 -0.50 -27.14 7.19
CA ALA A 92 -1.19 -28.22 7.91
C ALA A 92 -2.52 -28.63 7.25
N GLY A 93 -2.95 -27.98 6.18
CA GLY A 93 -4.22 -28.24 5.49
C GLY A 93 -5.43 -27.51 6.09
N GLU A 94 -5.19 -26.61 7.04
CA GLU A 94 -6.24 -25.82 7.69
C GLU A 94 -6.49 -24.50 6.95
N ASN A 95 -7.74 -24.05 6.94
CA ASN A 95 -8.11 -22.78 6.31
C ASN A 95 -8.07 -21.64 7.36
N PRO A 96 -7.18 -20.62 7.24
CA PRO A 96 -7.06 -19.52 8.21
C PRO A 96 -8.32 -18.62 8.29
N PHE A 97 -9.30 -18.85 7.43
CA PHE A 97 -10.61 -18.18 7.47
C PHE A 97 -11.70 -18.99 8.19
N ALA A 98 -11.44 -20.28 8.49
CA ALA A 98 -12.43 -21.10 9.17
C ALA A 98 -12.59 -20.66 10.62
N HIS A 99 -11.48 -20.43 11.32
CA HIS A 99 -11.46 -20.07 12.73
C HIS A 99 -10.43 -18.97 13.01
N PRO A 100 -10.65 -18.10 14.04
CA PRO A 100 -9.62 -17.18 14.51
C PRO A 100 -8.51 -17.96 15.25
N PRO A 101 -7.28 -17.42 15.35
CA PRO A 101 -6.18 -18.08 16.05
C PRO A 101 -6.49 -18.56 17.47
N ALA A 102 -7.29 -17.80 18.25
CA ALA A 102 -7.68 -18.16 19.61
C ALA A 102 -8.40 -19.52 19.70
N HIS A 103 -9.18 -19.89 18.67
CA HIS A 103 -9.86 -21.18 18.61
C HIS A 103 -8.90 -22.38 18.74
N TYR A 104 -7.71 -22.30 18.11
CA TYR A 104 -6.74 -23.39 18.08
C TYR A 104 -6.02 -23.61 19.42
N LEU A 105 -6.11 -22.67 20.36
CA LEU A 105 -5.63 -22.90 21.75
C LEU A 105 -6.64 -23.65 22.61
N GLU A 106 -7.92 -23.53 22.29
CA GLU A 106 -9.01 -24.16 23.04
C GLU A 106 -9.22 -25.62 22.58
N ASP A 107 -8.91 -25.91 21.32
CA ASP A 107 -9.07 -27.24 20.72
C ASP A 107 -7.83 -28.12 20.98
N THR A 108 -7.86 -28.86 22.09
CA THR A 108 -6.81 -29.83 22.46
C THR A 108 -6.72 -31.03 21.50
N ALA A 109 -7.65 -31.19 20.57
CA ALA A 109 -7.67 -32.27 19.57
C ALA A 109 -7.02 -31.87 18.24
N ALA A 110 -6.61 -30.60 18.06
CA ALA A 110 -5.93 -30.16 16.85
C ALA A 110 -4.62 -30.95 16.66
N ALA A 111 -4.47 -31.58 15.51
CA ALA A 111 -3.35 -32.48 15.18
C ALA A 111 -1.97 -31.78 15.18
N THR A 112 -1.95 -30.48 15.12
CA THR A 112 -0.76 -29.63 15.29
C THR A 112 -0.97 -28.78 16.54
N GLY A 113 -0.28 -29.13 17.64
CA GLY A 113 -0.27 -28.29 18.83
C GLY A 113 0.14 -26.86 18.45
N PRO A 114 -0.62 -25.83 18.90
CA PRO A 114 -0.36 -24.46 18.51
C PRO A 114 1.03 -24.02 18.97
N ASP A 115 1.76 -23.29 18.12
CA ASP A 115 2.96 -22.55 18.51
C ASP A 115 2.57 -21.44 19.47
N THR A 116 2.57 -21.74 20.77
CA THR A 116 2.17 -20.79 21.83
C THR A 116 3.07 -19.57 21.87
N ALA A 117 4.33 -19.71 21.49
CA ALA A 117 5.27 -18.60 21.40
C ALA A 117 4.88 -17.66 20.25
N LEU A 118 4.51 -18.19 19.09
CA LEU A 118 4.01 -17.42 17.96
C LEU A 118 2.66 -16.78 18.30
N PHE A 119 1.75 -17.55 18.91
CA PHE A 119 0.44 -17.04 19.32
C PHE A 119 0.55 -15.80 20.22
N SER A 120 1.45 -15.82 21.21
CA SER A 120 1.66 -14.71 22.13
C SER A 120 2.13 -13.41 21.46
N ARG A 121 2.58 -13.48 20.20
CA ARG A 121 3.01 -12.33 19.38
C ARG A 121 1.94 -11.79 18.44
N LEU A 122 0.79 -12.49 18.33
CA LEU A 122 -0.29 -12.04 17.45
C LEU A 122 -0.94 -10.77 17.99
N ASN A 123 -1.10 -9.78 17.13
CA ASN A 123 -1.79 -8.53 17.46
C ASN A 123 -3.33 -8.64 17.39
N SER A 124 -3.85 -9.73 16.82
CA SER A 124 -5.28 -9.92 16.54
C SER A 124 -5.69 -11.40 16.61
N PRO A 125 -5.49 -12.09 17.78
CA PRO A 125 -5.75 -13.52 17.90
C PRO A 125 -7.24 -13.90 17.81
N ASP A 126 -8.15 -12.96 18.11
CA ASP A 126 -9.60 -13.21 18.12
C ASP A 126 -10.27 -12.97 16.76
N TYR A 127 -9.49 -12.65 15.72
CA TYR A 127 -10.03 -12.28 14.41
C TYR A 127 -9.54 -13.23 13.31
N HIS A 128 -10.42 -13.49 12.33
CA HIS A 128 -10.08 -14.27 11.15
C HIS A 128 -9.05 -13.53 10.28
N SER A 129 -8.43 -14.25 9.35
CA SER A 129 -7.51 -13.65 8.37
C SER A 129 -8.23 -12.62 7.49
N VAL A 130 -7.47 -11.60 7.05
CA VAL A 130 -7.93 -10.57 6.09
C VAL A 130 -7.15 -10.62 4.77
N TYR A 131 -6.14 -11.50 4.68
CA TYR A 131 -5.19 -11.52 3.57
C TYR A 131 -5.68 -12.36 2.41
N PRO A 132 -5.79 -11.78 1.18
CA PRO A 132 -6.27 -12.48 -0.01
C PRO A 132 -5.33 -13.59 -0.50
N PRO A 133 -5.77 -14.43 -1.49
CA PRO A 133 -5.11 -15.67 -1.86
C PRO A 133 -3.64 -15.56 -2.26
N VAL A 134 -3.21 -14.48 -2.94
CA VAL A 134 -1.81 -14.31 -3.35
C VAL A 134 -0.91 -14.09 -2.13
N ALA A 135 -1.36 -13.32 -1.15
CA ALA A 135 -0.63 -13.15 0.10
C ALA A 135 -0.57 -14.48 0.87
N GLN A 136 -1.70 -15.19 0.98
CA GLN A 136 -1.77 -16.51 1.62
C GLN A 136 -0.84 -17.54 0.96
N ALA A 137 -0.73 -17.55 -0.36
CA ALA A 137 0.19 -18.42 -1.08
C ALA A 137 1.66 -18.12 -0.74
N VAL A 138 2.02 -16.85 -0.54
CA VAL A 138 3.37 -16.46 -0.12
C VAL A 138 3.62 -16.85 1.35
N PHE A 139 2.63 -16.72 2.23
CA PHE A 139 2.73 -17.17 3.62
C PHE A 139 2.94 -18.69 3.69
N THR A 140 2.18 -19.45 2.91
CA THR A 140 2.32 -20.90 2.79
C THR A 140 3.71 -21.30 2.30
N LEU A 141 4.18 -20.63 1.23
CA LEU A 141 5.54 -20.87 0.70
C LEU A 141 6.62 -20.62 1.76
N ALA A 142 6.47 -19.53 2.53
CA ALA A 142 7.42 -19.19 3.58
C ALA A 142 7.42 -20.20 4.73
N ALA A 143 6.25 -20.63 5.19
CA ALA A 143 6.11 -21.65 6.21
C ALA A 143 6.62 -23.04 5.74
N TRP A 144 6.42 -23.35 4.46
CA TRP A 144 6.91 -24.61 3.86
C TRP A 144 8.43 -24.65 3.71
N ILE A 145 9.06 -23.53 3.26
CA ILE A 145 10.53 -23.46 3.09
C ILE A 145 11.24 -23.35 4.44
N SER A 146 10.64 -22.67 5.41
CA SER A 146 11.26 -22.36 6.70
C SER A 146 10.31 -22.64 7.88
N PRO A 147 9.94 -23.93 8.12
CA PRO A 147 8.92 -24.28 9.09
C PRO A 147 9.32 -24.02 10.56
N GLY A 148 10.61 -24.02 10.86
CA GLY A 148 11.13 -23.87 12.24
C GLY A 148 11.72 -22.50 12.56
N SER A 149 11.66 -21.51 11.64
CA SER A 149 12.31 -20.23 11.83
C SER A 149 11.44 -19.05 11.36
N TRP A 150 10.99 -18.24 12.30
CA TRP A 150 10.26 -17.01 11.97
C TRP A 150 11.11 -16.06 11.12
N TYR A 151 12.42 -15.96 11.44
CA TYR A 151 13.35 -15.15 10.65
C TYR A 151 13.48 -15.69 9.22
N GLY A 152 13.65 -17.01 9.06
CA GLY A 152 13.72 -17.63 7.74
C GLY A 152 12.44 -17.43 6.94
N ALA A 153 11.26 -17.59 7.55
CA ALA A 153 9.96 -17.32 6.90
C ALA A 153 9.85 -15.84 6.48
N ALA A 154 10.26 -14.90 7.34
CA ALA A 154 10.30 -13.50 7.00
C ALA A 154 11.22 -13.20 5.81
N VAL A 155 12.41 -13.80 5.75
CA VAL A 155 13.35 -13.66 4.63
C VAL A 155 12.74 -14.20 3.34
N VAL A 156 12.07 -15.35 3.34
CA VAL A 156 11.40 -15.91 2.16
C VAL A 156 10.33 -14.94 1.63
N MET A 157 9.46 -14.42 2.50
CA MET A 157 8.43 -13.44 2.14
C MET A 157 9.06 -12.16 1.56
N LYS A 158 10.14 -11.66 2.18
CA LYS A 158 10.85 -10.45 1.72
C LYS A 158 11.55 -10.64 0.38
N VAL A 159 12.03 -11.83 0.06
CA VAL A 159 12.56 -12.14 -1.28
C VAL A 159 11.45 -12.01 -2.33
N VAL A 160 10.24 -12.49 -2.05
CA VAL A 160 9.09 -12.32 -2.97
C VAL A 160 8.76 -10.83 -3.14
N LEU A 161 8.76 -10.05 -2.05
CA LEU A 161 8.55 -8.60 -2.12
C LEU A 161 9.67 -7.89 -2.91
N LEU A 162 10.92 -8.28 -2.73
CA LEU A 162 12.05 -7.75 -3.52
C LEU A 162 11.86 -8.04 -5.01
N LEU A 163 11.45 -9.24 -5.39
CA LEU A 163 11.17 -9.60 -6.78
C LEU A 163 10.00 -8.76 -7.34
N ALA A 164 8.95 -8.53 -6.57
CA ALA A 164 7.84 -7.65 -6.95
C ALA A 164 8.31 -6.20 -7.13
N GLU A 165 9.17 -5.70 -6.23
CA GLU A 165 9.76 -4.35 -6.34
C GLU A 165 10.66 -4.20 -7.58
N LEU A 166 11.45 -5.22 -7.92
CA LEU A 166 12.23 -5.22 -9.17
C LEU A 166 11.31 -5.25 -10.40
N GLY A 167 10.20 -5.99 -10.33
CA GLY A 167 9.13 -5.94 -11.34
C GLY A 167 8.53 -4.54 -11.46
N THR A 168 8.23 -3.90 -10.35
CA THR A 168 7.74 -2.52 -10.28
C THR A 168 8.73 -1.54 -10.90
N LEU A 169 10.03 -1.67 -10.61
CA LEU A 169 11.09 -0.86 -11.22
C LEU A 169 11.08 -1.00 -12.75
N TRP A 170 11.07 -2.22 -13.26
CA TRP A 170 11.03 -2.48 -14.69
C TRP A 170 9.79 -1.87 -15.35
N LEU A 171 8.61 -2.02 -14.73
CA LEU A 171 7.34 -1.45 -15.20
C LEU A 171 7.36 0.08 -15.20
N LEU A 172 7.89 0.70 -14.13
CA LEU A 172 8.06 2.15 -14.07
C LEU A 172 8.92 2.67 -15.21
N LEU A 173 10.06 2.02 -15.49
CA LEU A 173 10.94 2.40 -16.61
C LEU A 173 10.21 2.31 -17.95
N ARG A 174 9.43 1.23 -18.18
CA ARG A 174 8.67 1.02 -19.41
C ARG A 174 7.53 2.00 -19.58
N LEU A 175 6.74 2.21 -18.51
CA LEU A 175 5.60 3.11 -18.53
C LEU A 175 6.02 4.58 -18.65
N LEU A 176 7.02 5.03 -17.90
CA LEU A 176 7.55 6.40 -18.01
C LEU A 176 8.06 6.69 -19.43
N SER A 177 8.82 5.78 -20.00
CA SER A 177 9.28 5.89 -21.39
C SER A 177 8.10 5.95 -22.37
N GLY A 178 7.10 5.05 -22.22
CA GLY A 178 5.90 5.02 -23.06
C GLY A 178 5.03 6.27 -22.93
N TYR A 179 5.09 6.95 -21.80
CA TYR A 179 4.38 8.21 -21.57
C TYR A 179 5.20 9.46 -21.90
N GLY A 180 6.47 9.30 -22.35
CA GLY A 180 7.36 10.42 -22.64
C GLY A 180 7.70 11.23 -21.38
N LEU A 181 7.76 10.58 -20.22
CA LEU A 181 8.11 11.19 -18.95
C LEU A 181 9.58 10.91 -18.59
N PRO A 182 10.26 11.85 -17.90
CA PRO A 182 11.65 11.66 -17.47
C PRO A 182 11.81 10.41 -16.60
N ARG A 183 12.90 9.65 -16.81
CA ARG A 183 13.21 8.46 -16.03
C ARG A 183 13.43 8.77 -14.55
N SER A 184 13.95 9.96 -14.23
CA SER A 184 14.16 10.42 -12.85
C SER A 184 12.88 10.42 -12.01
N ARG A 185 11.69 10.47 -12.62
CA ARG A 185 10.41 10.39 -11.89
C ARG A 185 10.22 9.08 -11.13
N LEU A 186 10.85 7.98 -11.58
CA LEU A 186 10.78 6.72 -10.84
C LEU A 186 11.34 6.84 -9.42
N LEU A 187 12.29 7.77 -9.19
CA LEU A 187 12.90 7.96 -7.87
C LEU A 187 11.93 8.50 -6.83
N LEU A 188 10.80 9.10 -7.25
CA LEU A 188 9.74 9.52 -6.33
C LEU A 188 9.16 8.35 -5.51
N TYR A 189 9.11 7.16 -6.12
CA TYR A 189 8.73 5.92 -5.46
C TYR A 189 9.97 5.14 -5.00
N TRP A 190 10.94 4.95 -5.90
CA TRP A 190 12.02 3.98 -5.74
C TRP A 190 12.95 4.24 -4.55
N LEU A 191 13.18 5.52 -4.23
CA LEU A 191 14.01 5.95 -3.10
C LEU A 191 13.22 6.56 -1.95
N ASN A 192 11.89 6.62 -2.03
CA ASN A 192 11.09 7.14 -0.92
C ASN A 192 11.34 6.28 0.33
N PRO A 193 11.74 6.87 1.47
CA PRO A 193 12.07 6.13 2.68
C PRO A 193 10.90 5.28 3.20
N LEU A 194 9.66 5.78 3.11
CA LEU A 194 8.48 5.01 3.50
C LEU A 194 8.36 3.73 2.69
N ILE A 195 8.56 3.80 1.37
CA ILE A 195 8.50 2.62 0.49
C ILE A 195 9.59 1.61 0.83
N LEU A 196 10.82 2.08 1.06
CA LEU A 196 11.94 1.21 1.41
C LEU A 196 11.68 0.48 2.74
N VAL A 197 11.27 1.24 3.75
CA VAL A 197 11.11 0.72 5.11
C VAL A 197 9.84 -0.13 5.24
N GLU A 198 8.70 0.31 4.69
CA GLU A 198 7.44 -0.39 4.88
C GLU A 198 7.28 -1.60 3.95
N ILE A 199 7.65 -1.51 2.68
CA ILE A 199 7.38 -2.60 1.75
C ILE A 199 8.32 -3.78 2.02
N VAL A 200 9.62 -3.62 1.80
CA VAL A 200 10.58 -4.72 2.03
C VAL A 200 10.99 -4.81 3.50
N GLY A 201 11.17 -3.67 4.17
CA GLY A 201 11.60 -3.63 5.57
C GLY A 201 10.59 -4.28 6.54
N ASN A 202 9.30 -3.97 6.41
CA ASN A 202 8.23 -4.40 7.33
C ASN A 202 7.20 -5.37 6.72
N LEU A 203 7.49 -5.93 5.53
CA LEU A 203 6.68 -7.01 4.91
C LEU A 203 5.26 -6.59 4.48
N HIS A 204 5.07 -5.45 3.81
CA HIS A 204 3.76 -5.07 3.34
C HIS A 204 3.49 -5.46 1.88
N PHE A 205 2.42 -6.21 1.66
CA PHE A 205 2.03 -6.80 0.37
C PHE A 205 1.50 -5.79 -0.65
N GLU A 206 1.42 -4.51 -0.30
CA GLU A 206 1.25 -3.41 -1.24
C GLU A 206 2.30 -3.46 -2.36
N GLY A 207 3.52 -3.90 -2.10
CA GLY A 207 4.55 -4.07 -3.12
C GLY A 207 4.12 -5.06 -4.22
N VAL A 208 3.56 -6.22 -3.84
CA VAL A 208 3.04 -7.22 -4.79
C VAL A 208 1.82 -6.68 -5.54
N MET A 209 0.88 -6.09 -4.80
CA MET A 209 -0.32 -5.45 -5.36
C MET A 209 0.06 -4.41 -6.43
N LEU A 210 1.00 -3.52 -6.15
CA LEU A 210 1.43 -2.46 -7.06
C LEU A 210 2.18 -2.99 -8.29
N CYS A 211 2.99 -4.03 -8.14
CA CYS A 211 3.64 -4.68 -9.26
C CYS A 211 2.60 -5.18 -10.28
N PHE A 212 1.59 -5.92 -9.83
CA PHE A 212 0.54 -6.41 -10.70
C PHE A 212 -0.39 -5.30 -11.20
N LEU A 213 -0.66 -4.26 -10.43
CA LEU A 213 -1.41 -3.09 -10.88
C LEU A 213 -0.71 -2.37 -12.03
N LEU A 214 0.59 -2.11 -11.90
CA LEU A 214 1.38 -1.49 -12.96
C LEU A 214 1.56 -2.42 -14.16
N LEU A 215 1.65 -3.74 -13.96
CA LEU A 215 1.66 -4.72 -15.03
C LEU A 215 0.35 -4.68 -15.82
N SER A 216 -0.80 -4.60 -15.13
CA SER A 216 -2.10 -4.42 -15.77
C SER A 216 -2.12 -3.14 -16.62
N LEU A 217 -1.69 -2.02 -16.05
CA LEU A 217 -1.60 -0.75 -16.79
C LEU A 217 -0.68 -0.85 -18.01
N TYR A 218 0.50 -1.46 -17.88
CA TYR A 218 1.42 -1.68 -18.98
C TYR A 218 0.81 -2.51 -20.10
N LEU A 219 0.13 -3.61 -19.76
CA LEU A 219 -0.52 -4.50 -20.73
C LEU A 219 -1.71 -3.82 -21.41
N LEU A 220 -2.47 -2.97 -20.71
CA LEU A 220 -3.51 -2.12 -21.30
C LEU A 220 -2.92 -1.18 -22.37
N THR A 221 -1.78 -0.55 -22.10
CA THR A 221 -1.09 0.30 -23.11
C THR A 221 -0.60 -0.47 -24.33
N ARG A 222 -0.47 -1.79 -24.20
CA ARG A 222 -0.08 -2.71 -25.28
C ARG A 222 -1.27 -3.42 -25.92
N SER A 223 -2.50 -3.03 -25.59
CA SER A 223 -3.74 -3.66 -26.06
C SER A 223 -3.85 -5.17 -25.78
N ARG A 224 -3.13 -5.66 -24.75
CA ARG A 224 -3.18 -7.06 -24.29
C ARG A 224 -4.22 -7.22 -23.19
N TYR A 225 -5.48 -7.08 -23.54
CA TYR A 225 -6.57 -6.90 -22.58
C TYR A 225 -6.81 -8.12 -21.67
N GLY A 226 -6.74 -9.35 -22.16
CA GLY A 226 -6.86 -10.55 -21.33
C GLY A 226 -5.72 -10.67 -20.32
N ALA A 227 -4.47 -10.49 -20.75
CA ALA A 227 -3.32 -10.52 -19.84
C ALA A 227 -3.38 -9.36 -18.82
N ALA A 228 -3.86 -8.17 -19.23
CA ALA A 228 -4.06 -7.04 -18.33
C ALA A 228 -5.12 -7.35 -17.26
N ALA A 229 -6.19 -8.03 -17.63
CA ALA A 229 -7.23 -8.48 -16.71
C ALA A 229 -6.70 -9.52 -15.71
N GLY A 230 -5.90 -10.48 -16.18
CA GLY A 230 -5.20 -11.43 -15.31
C GLY A 230 -4.29 -10.74 -14.31
N ALA A 231 -3.47 -9.79 -14.77
CA ALA A 231 -2.62 -8.99 -13.87
C ALA A 231 -3.44 -8.19 -12.84
N MET A 232 -4.58 -7.60 -13.22
CA MET A 232 -5.48 -6.92 -12.29
C MET A 232 -6.07 -7.90 -11.26
N ALA A 233 -6.43 -9.12 -11.68
CA ALA A 233 -6.90 -10.16 -10.76
C ALA A 233 -5.84 -10.54 -9.73
N PHE A 234 -4.57 -10.70 -10.12
CA PHE A 234 -3.46 -10.91 -9.19
C PHE A 234 -3.24 -9.73 -8.26
N SER A 235 -3.39 -8.48 -8.74
CA SER A 235 -3.32 -7.28 -7.91
C SER A 235 -4.40 -7.29 -6.82
N VAL A 236 -5.65 -7.58 -7.20
CA VAL A 236 -6.80 -7.71 -6.28
C VAL A 236 -6.61 -8.88 -5.31
N ALA A 237 -6.11 -10.02 -5.80
CA ALA A 237 -5.84 -11.19 -4.97
C ALA A 237 -4.59 -11.04 -4.07
N SER A 238 -3.78 -10.00 -4.26
CA SER A 238 -2.73 -9.60 -3.32
C SER A 238 -3.26 -8.67 -2.22
N LYS A 239 -4.15 -7.75 -2.58
CA LYS A 239 -4.87 -6.84 -1.67
C LYS A 239 -6.11 -6.29 -2.40
N LEU A 240 -7.27 -6.25 -1.76
CA LEU A 240 -8.54 -5.94 -2.43
C LEU A 240 -8.67 -4.52 -2.99
N LEU A 241 -7.84 -3.59 -2.54
CA LEU A 241 -7.94 -2.16 -2.88
C LEU A 241 -8.08 -1.85 -4.39
N PRO A 242 -7.38 -2.55 -5.31
CA PRO A 242 -7.54 -2.28 -6.74
C PRO A 242 -8.94 -2.53 -7.33
N LEU A 243 -9.84 -3.22 -6.61
CA LEU A 243 -11.25 -3.37 -7.04
C LEU A 243 -11.93 -2.02 -7.29
N MET A 244 -11.62 -1.01 -6.47
CA MET A 244 -12.18 0.35 -6.62
C MET A 244 -11.73 1.05 -7.90
N LEU A 245 -10.73 0.52 -8.61
CA LEU A 245 -10.17 1.10 -9.84
C LEU A 245 -10.85 0.55 -11.10
N LEU A 246 -11.56 -0.57 -11.01
CA LEU A 246 -12.25 -1.20 -12.16
C LEU A 246 -13.28 -0.30 -12.84
N PRO A 247 -14.08 0.53 -12.13
CA PRO A 247 -15.03 1.41 -12.77
C PRO A 247 -14.41 2.35 -13.80
N PHE A 248 -13.16 2.79 -13.60
CA PHE A 248 -12.44 3.66 -14.56
C PHE A 248 -12.10 2.96 -15.89
N LEU A 249 -12.20 1.64 -15.93
CA LEU A 249 -11.95 0.84 -17.14
C LEU A 249 -13.23 0.63 -17.96
N LEU A 250 -14.41 0.81 -17.38
CA LEU A 250 -15.68 0.56 -18.05
C LEU A 250 -15.81 1.33 -19.36
N GLN A 251 -15.61 2.66 -19.32
CA GLN A 251 -15.74 3.50 -20.52
C GLN A 251 -14.56 3.34 -21.49
N ARG A 252 -13.33 3.08 -20.97
CA ARG A 252 -12.13 2.89 -21.79
C ARG A 252 -12.16 1.57 -22.58
N LEU A 253 -12.84 0.57 -22.06
CA LEU A 253 -12.94 -0.76 -22.67
C LEU A 253 -14.28 -1.00 -23.39
N TRP A 254 -15.20 -0.04 -23.39
CA TRP A 254 -16.61 -0.14 -23.77
C TRP A 254 -16.65 -0.63 -25.18
N LYS A 255 -16.46 -1.07 -26.03
CA LYS A 255 -16.81 -1.55 -27.37
C LYS A 255 -16.31 -2.98 -27.64
N ARG A 256 -15.01 -3.21 -27.79
CA ARG A 256 -14.49 -4.53 -28.19
C ARG A 256 -13.81 -5.32 -27.09
N PRO A 257 -12.90 -4.74 -26.29
CA PRO A 257 -12.18 -5.54 -25.30
C PRO A 257 -12.93 -5.72 -23.98
N PHE A 258 -14.15 -5.15 -23.83
CA PHE A 258 -14.91 -5.18 -22.58
C PHE A 258 -15.11 -6.61 -22.07
N TRP A 259 -15.72 -7.47 -22.86
CA TRP A 259 -16.01 -8.85 -22.45
C TRP A 259 -14.72 -9.65 -22.24
N THR A 260 -13.74 -9.50 -23.11
CA THR A 260 -12.44 -10.16 -22.93
C THR A 260 -11.80 -9.77 -21.60
N TYR A 261 -11.83 -8.48 -21.23
CA TYR A 261 -11.23 -8.02 -19.98
C TYR A 261 -12.02 -8.53 -18.78
N PHE A 262 -13.31 -8.24 -18.69
CA PHE A 262 -14.08 -8.52 -17.48
C PHE A 262 -14.36 -10.00 -17.25
N LEU A 263 -14.56 -10.79 -18.31
CA LEU A 263 -14.68 -12.25 -18.18
C LEU A 263 -13.35 -12.88 -17.74
N THR A 264 -12.22 -12.45 -18.33
CA THR A 264 -10.91 -12.96 -17.90
C THR A 264 -10.60 -12.54 -16.46
N PHE A 265 -10.89 -11.28 -16.09
CA PHE A 265 -10.74 -10.80 -14.71
C PHE A 265 -11.54 -11.67 -13.73
N GLY A 266 -12.82 -11.89 -14.02
CA GLY A 266 -13.70 -12.71 -13.18
C GLY A 266 -13.23 -14.17 -13.09
N ALA A 267 -12.87 -14.78 -14.21
CA ALA A 267 -12.41 -16.18 -14.26
C ALA A 267 -11.09 -16.36 -13.48
N VAL A 268 -10.11 -15.47 -13.68
CA VAL A 268 -8.82 -15.54 -12.96
C VAL A 268 -9.00 -15.25 -11.47
N THR A 269 -9.83 -14.25 -11.11
CA THR A 269 -10.15 -13.96 -9.70
C THR A 269 -10.80 -15.18 -9.04
N MET A 270 -11.81 -15.77 -9.69
CA MET A 270 -12.47 -16.99 -9.18
C MET A 270 -11.46 -18.13 -8.99
N ALA A 271 -10.60 -18.37 -9.97
CA ALA A 271 -9.58 -19.41 -9.87
C ALA A 271 -8.60 -19.18 -8.73
N LEU A 272 -8.19 -17.93 -8.47
CA LEU A 272 -7.30 -17.59 -7.37
C LEU A 272 -7.96 -17.76 -6.00
N PHE A 273 -9.26 -17.43 -5.86
CA PHE A 273 -9.98 -17.58 -4.59
C PHE A 273 -10.50 -18.99 -4.34
N LEU A 274 -10.61 -19.82 -5.39
CA LEU A 274 -11.22 -21.16 -5.31
C LEU A 274 -10.60 -22.07 -4.24
N PRO A 275 -9.26 -22.15 -4.04
CA PRO A 275 -8.68 -22.98 -2.98
C PRO A 275 -9.18 -22.63 -1.59
N LEU A 276 -9.34 -21.34 -1.29
CA LEU A 276 -9.85 -20.85 0.00
C LEU A 276 -11.35 -21.08 0.17
N LEU A 277 -12.11 -21.01 -0.93
CA LEU A 277 -13.56 -21.29 -0.95
C LEU A 277 -13.88 -22.75 -0.67
N ILE A 278 -13.09 -23.68 -1.23
CA ILE A 278 -13.32 -25.12 -1.08
C ILE A 278 -13.03 -25.59 0.36
N GLY A 279 -12.04 -24.97 1.05
CA GLY A 279 -11.68 -25.32 2.41
C GLY A 279 -12.74 -25.04 3.49
N GLY A 280 -13.89 -24.45 3.11
CA GLY A 280 -14.96 -24.07 4.06
C GLY A 280 -14.60 -22.84 4.89
N GLY A 281 -15.61 -22.21 5.52
CA GLY A 281 -15.43 -21.08 6.43
C GLY A 281 -14.98 -19.76 5.80
N PHE A 282 -14.51 -19.74 4.53
CA PHE A 282 -13.97 -18.54 3.90
C PHE A 282 -14.98 -17.38 3.85
N LEU A 283 -16.20 -17.63 3.36
CA LEU A 283 -17.18 -16.54 3.20
C LEU A 283 -17.60 -15.94 4.52
N SER A 284 -17.81 -16.77 5.55
CA SER A 284 -18.17 -16.30 6.89
C SER A 284 -17.00 -15.59 7.58
N GLY A 285 -15.81 -16.21 7.59
CA GLY A 285 -14.63 -15.64 8.24
C GLY A 285 -14.14 -14.36 7.58
N PHE A 286 -14.06 -14.36 6.24
CA PHE A 286 -13.68 -13.17 5.49
C PHE A 286 -14.72 -12.04 5.62
N GLY A 287 -16.02 -12.40 5.58
CA GLY A 287 -17.11 -11.44 5.82
C GLY A 287 -17.03 -10.82 7.21
N ASN A 288 -16.80 -11.63 8.24
CA ASN A 288 -16.60 -11.16 9.63
C ASN A 288 -15.39 -10.23 9.75
N SER A 289 -14.28 -10.56 9.08
CA SER A 289 -13.07 -9.72 9.08
C SER A 289 -13.29 -8.38 8.38
N LEU A 290 -14.01 -8.35 7.26
CA LEU A 290 -14.37 -7.10 6.60
C LEU A 290 -15.32 -6.25 7.47
N ASP A 291 -16.34 -6.87 8.07
CA ASP A 291 -17.26 -6.16 8.96
C ASP A 291 -16.53 -5.54 10.15
N LEU A 292 -15.63 -6.31 10.75
CA LEU A 292 -14.78 -5.87 11.85
C LEU A 292 -13.93 -4.66 11.45
N TYR A 293 -13.28 -4.72 10.29
CA TYR A 293 -12.40 -3.68 9.77
C TYR A 293 -13.14 -2.35 9.58
N PHE A 294 -14.38 -2.39 9.11
CA PHE A 294 -15.19 -1.18 8.91
C PHE A 294 -15.91 -0.70 10.16
N ARG A 295 -16.08 -1.56 11.19
CA ARG A 295 -16.94 -1.25 12.34
C ARG A 295 -16.23 -1.21 13.69
N LYS A 296 -14.97 -1.65 13.78
CA LYS A 296 -14.27 -1.73 15.07
C LYS A 296 -12.86 -1.14 15.06
N PHE A 297 -12.19 -1.12 13.90
CA PHE A 297 -10.84 -0.58 13.83
C PHE A 297 -10.80 0.88 13.40
N GLU A 298 -10.09 1.68 14.18
CA GLU A 298 -9.77 3.07 13.85
C GLU A 298 -8.28 3.30 14.08
N PHE A 299 -7.62 3.96 13.11
CA PHE A 299 -6.22 4.34 13.21
C PHE A 299 -5.90 5.43 12.17
N ASN A 300 -5.35 6.55 12.63
CA ASN A 300 -4.94 7.67 11.79
C ASN A 300 -5.99 8.10 10.75
N ALA A 301 -7.26 8.14 11.16
CA ALA A 301 -8.36 8.50 10.28
C ALA A 301 -8.52 10.02 10.15
N SER A 302 -9.06 10.48 9.00
CA SER A 302 -9.34 11.91 8.78
C SER A 302 -10.81 12.25 9.00
N LEU A 303 -11.64 12.15 7.97
CA LEU A 303 -13.08 12.50 8.04
C LEU A 303 -13.81 11.68 9.11
N TYR A 304 -13.39 10.44 9.33
CA TYR A 304 -14.01 9.63 10.36
C TYR A 304 -13.84 10.23 11.77
N TYR A 305 -12.69 10.81 12.13
CA TYR A 305 -12.51 11.41 13.46
C TYR A 305 -13.35 12.66 13.68
N LEU A 306 -13.68 13.39 12.62
CA LEU A 306 -14.68 14.47 12.72
C LEU A 306 -16.08 13.93 13.04
N LEU A 307 -16.49 12.86 12.34
CA LEU A 307 -17.77 12.18 12.61
C LEU A 307 -17.78 11.48 13.98
N ARG A 308 -16.66 10.91 14.40
CA ARG A 308 -16.49 10.35 15.74
C ARG A 308 -16.73 11.41 16.83
N SER A 309 -16.13 12.59 16.67
CA SER A 309 -16.33 13.72 17.61
C SER A 309 -17.80 14.14 17.66
N TYR A 310 -18.47 14.19 16.49
CA TYR A 310 -19.92 14.44 16.41
C TYR A 310 -20.71 13.34 17.11
N GLY A 311 -20.36 12.07 16.93
CA GLY A 311 -21.02 10.94 17.60
C GLY A 311 -20.93 11.01 19.12
N PHE A 312 -19.76 11.37 19.67
CA PHE A 312 -19.60 11.60 21.10
C PHE A 312 -20.46 12.76 21.61
N TYR A 313 -20.58 13.83 20.82
CA TYR A 313 -21.45 14.96 21.14
C TYR A 313 -22.95 14.57 21.12
N GLU A 314 -23.38 13.76 20.13
CA GLU A 314 -24.79 13.38 19.96
C GLU A 314 -25.26 12.36 21.00
N VAL A 315 -24.46 11.31 21.26
CA VAL A 315 -24.91 10.14 22.05
C VAL A 315 -23.92 9.70 23.15
N GLY A 316 -22.81 10.40 23.32
CA GLY A 316 -21.85 10.14 24.40
C GLY A 316 -20.89 8.98 24.15
N TYR A 317 -20.91 8.30 22.98
CA TYR A 317 -20.01 7.19 22.67
C TYR A 317 -19.62 7.14 21.20
N ASN A 318 -18.58 6.31 20.89
CA ASN A 318 -18.07 6.13 19.53
C ASN A 318 -19.05 5.34 18.65
N GLN A 319 -19.53 5.96 17.57
CA GLN A 319 -20.46 5.35 16.61
C GLN A 319 -19.73 4.77 15.38
N ILE A 320 -18.59 4.14 15.53
CA ILE A 320 -17.83 3.58 14.41
C ILE A 320 -18.66 2.62 13.55
N ALA A 321 -19.47 1.79 14.16
CA ALA A 321 -20.37 0.84 13.49
C ALA A 321 -21.39 1.53 12.55
N ARG A 322 -21.69 2.83 12.77
CA ARG A 322 -22.56 3.66 11.92
C ARG A 322 -21.74 4.42 10.88
N PHE A 323 -20.71 5.13 11.32
CA PHE A 323 -19.97 6.05 10.46
C PHE A 323 -18.96 5.38 9.54
N GLY A 324 -18.34 4.27 9.96
CA GLY A 324 -17.41 3.53 9.10
C GLY A 324 -18.07 3.02 7.81
N PRO A 325 -19.16 2.23 7.88
CA PRO A 325 -19.88 1.80 6.67
C PRO A 325 -20.50 2.95 5.87
N LEU A 326 -20.85 4.08 6.51
CA LEU A 326 -21.34 5.27 5.81
C LEU A 326 -20.23 5.85 4.94
N LEU A 327 -19.06 6.10 5.51
CA LEU A 327 -17.91 6.65 4.78
C LEU A 327 -17.42 5.72 3.67
N ALA A 328 -17.43 4.40 3.90
CA ALA A 328 -17.11 3.42 2.87
C ALA A 328 -18.06 3.52 1.66
N ARG A 329 -19.37 3.67 1.90
CA ARG A 329 -20.38 3.90 0.84
C ARG A 329 -20.18 5.23 0.14
N VAL A 330 -19.90 6.30 0.89
CA VAL A 330 -19.60 7.63 0.32
C VAL A 330 -18.38 7.55 -0.58
N ALA A 331 -17.30 6.90 -0.15
CA ALA A 331 -16.10 6.70 -0.96
C ALA A 331 -16.42 5.93 -2.25
N ALA A 332 -17.10 4.78 -2.13
CA ALA A 332 -17.45 3.94 -3.27
C ALA A 332 -18.33 4.69 -4.29
N LEU A 333 -19.36 5.40 -3.82
CA LEU A 333 -20.25 6.19 -4.70
C LEU A 333 -19.49 7.35 -5.35
N THR A 334 -18.65 8.07 -4.62
CA THR A 334 -17.85 9.17 -5.16
C THR A 334 -16.89 8.68 -6.23
N ILE A 335 -16.18 7.58 -5.98
CA ILE A 335 -15.27 6.97 -6.95
C ILE A 335 -16.06 6.51 -8.20
N LEU A 336 -17.21 5.87 -8.02
CA LEU A 336 -18.07 5.44 -9.13
C LEU A 336 -18.55 6.63 -9.98
N ILE A 337 -19.04 7.69 -9.32
CA ILE A 337 -19.50 8.91 -10.03
C ILE A 337 -18.35 9.52 -10.83
N ILE A 338 -17.14 9.65 -10.24
CA ILE A 338 -15.97 10.17 -10.95
C ILE A 338 -15.59 9.27 -12.11
N ALA A 339 -15.63 7.95 -11.93
CA ALA A 339 -15.32 7.00 -12.98
C ALA A 339 -16.32 7.06 -14.15
N LEU A 340 -17.61 7.21 -13.87
CA LEU A 340 -18.66 7.34 -14.88
C LEU A 340 -18.63 8.73 -15.56
N ALA A 341 -18.20 9.77 -14.87
CA ALA A 341 -18.02 11.11 -15.43
C ALA A 341 -16.73 11.26 -16.25
N ASP A 342 -15.76 10.35 -16.08
CA ASP A 342 -14.47 10.41 -16.80
C ASP A 342 -14.63 9.93 -18.25
N ARG A 343 -14.78 10.88 -19.16
CA ARG A 343 -14.93 10.62 -20.61
C ARG A 343 -13.61 10.41 -21.37
N LYS A 344 -12.47 10.41 -20.66
CA LYS A 344 -11.17 10.18 -21.29
C LYS A 344 -11.01 8.72 -21.62
N THR A 345 -10.51 8.44 -22.82
CA THR A 345 -10.28 7.07 -23.31
C THR A 345 -8.80 6.69 -23.36
N ASP A 346 -7.91 7.65 -23.14
CA ASP A 346 -6.47 7.43 -23.15
C ASP A 346 -5.97 6.79 -21.83
N TRP A 347 -4.92 5.99 -21.94
CA TRP A 347 -4.31 5.32 -20.80
C TRP A 347 -3.41 6.26 -19.97
N ARG A 348 -2.95 7.40 -20.52
CA ARG A 348 -2.08 8.36 -19.82
C ARG A 348 -2.81 9.11 -18.70
N SER A 349 -4.12 9.31 -18.85
CA SER A 349 -4.95 9.97 -17.82
C SER A 349 -5.29 9.06 -16.66
N LEU A 350 -5.22 7.72 -16.85
CA LEU A 350 -5.68 6.73 -15.87
C LEU A 350 -4.94 6.81 -14.51
N PRO A 351 -3.59 6.95 -14.44
CA PRO A 351 -2.91 7.09 -13.16
C PRO A 351 -3.40 8.28 -12.32
N GLY A 352 -3.79 9.38 -12.96
CA GLY A 352 -4.38 10.54 -12.26
C GLY A 352 -5.73 10.24 -11.65
N MET A 353 -6.58 9.50 -12.36
CA MET A 353 -7.89 9.06 -11.87
C MET A 353 -7.75 8.04 -10.73
N TRP A 354 -6.81 7.10 -10.86
CA TRP A 354 -6.48 6.14 -9.81
C TRP A 354 -5.93 6.83 -8.55
N LEU A 355 -5.07 7.85 -8.71
CA LEU A 355 -4.60 8.65 -7.58
C LEU A 355 -5.78 9.31 -6.84
N ALA A 356 -6.71 9.91 -7.57
CA ALA A 356 -7.91 10.51 -6.97
C ALA A 356 -8.75 9.46 -6.21
N ALA A 357 -8.93 8.25 -6.78
CA ALA A 357 -9.65 7.16 -6.11
C ALA A 357 -8.99 6.74 -4.81
N PHE A 358 -7.66 6.52 -4.81
CA PHE A 358 -6.92 6.18 -3.59
C PHE A 358 -7.03 7.28 -2.53
N VAL A 359 -6.90 8.54 -2.92
CA VAL A 359 -7.01 9.67 -1.98
C VAL A 359 -8.41 9.75 -1.37
N ILE A 360 -9.48 9.61 -2.18
CA ILE A 360 -10.86 9.59 -1.68
C ILE A 360 -11.05 8.43 -0.70
N TYR A 361 -10.58 7.23 -1.05
CA TYR A 361 -10.64 6.07 -0.16
C TYR A 361 -9.94 6.35 1.16
N LEU A 362 -8.69 6.84 1.14
CA LEU A 362 -7.91 7.09 2.35
C LEU A 362 -8.52 8.18 3.24
N LEU A 363 -9.12 9.22 2.63
CA LEU A 363 -9.82 10.26 3.39
C LEU A 363 -11.12 9.76 4.04
N CYS A 364 -11.76 8.74 3.48
CA CYS A 364 -12.98 8.15 4.04
C CYS A 364 -12.71 6.91 4.91
N ALA A 365 -11.50 6.37 4.92
CA ALA A 365 -11.16 5.19 5.69
C ALA A 365 -11.16 5.46 7.20
N THR A 366 -11.57 4.47 7.99
CA THR A 366 -11.46 4.49 9.45
C THR A 366 -10.05 4.13 9.92
N THR A 367 -9.25 3.51 9.03
CA THR A 367 -7.89 3.06 9.32
C THR A 367 -6.97 3.40 8.17
N VAL A 368 -5.91 4.15 8.44
CA VAL A 368 -4.91 4.57 7.44
C VAL A 368 -3.50 4.31 7.98
N HIS A 369 -2.93 3.19 7.56
CA HIS A 369 -1.56 2.84 7.91
C HIS A 369 -0.53 3.47 6.97
N PRO A 370 0.73 3.66 7.40
CA PRO A 370 1.79 4.28 6.58
C PRO A 370 1.96 3.62 5.20
N TRP A 371 1.95 2.31 5.12
CA TRP A 371 2.14 1.56 3.87
C TRP A 371 0.99 1.71 2.87
N TYR A 372 -0.19 2.19 3.29
CA TYR A 372 -1.31 2.47 2.35
C TYR A 372 -0.98 3.60 1.37
N LEU A 373 -0.01 4.46 1.72
CA LEU A 373 0.46 5.53 0.83
C LEU A 373 1.33 5.03 -0.34
N ALA A 374 1.73 3.75 -0.37
CA ALA A 374 2.54 3.21 -1.45
C ALA A 374 1.87 3.41 -2.83
N ALA A 375 0.53 3.22 -2.92
CA ALA A 375 -0.21 3.45 -4.16
C ALA A 375 -0.25 4.94 -4.57
N PRO A 376 -0.65 5.90 -3.74
CA PRO A 376 -0.51 7.31 -4.06
C PRO A 376 0.92 7.72 -4.48
N ILE A 377 1.96 7.21 -3.81
CA ILE A 377 3.34 7.56 -4.11
C ILE A 377 3.78 7.04 -5.49
N VAL A 378 3.48 5.79 -5.84
CA VAL A 378 3.83 5.26 -7.18
C VAL A 378 3.11 6.02 -8.28
N LEU A 379 1.86 6.44 -8.05
CA LEU A 379 1.08 7.21 -9.01
C LEU A 379 1.61 8.65 -9.19
N CYS A 380 2.36 9.21 -8.22
CA CYS A 380 3.11 10.45 -8.39
C CYS A 380 4.13 10.39 -9.51
N CYS A 381 4.67 9.21 -9.84
CA CYS A 381 5.60 9.05 -10.96
C CYS A 381 4.97 9.45 -12.30
N PHE A 382 3.68 9.26 -12.46
CA PHE A 382 2.93 9.51 -13.70
C PHE A 382 2.16 10.82 -13.70
N THR A 383 1.95 11.41 -12.53
CA THR A 383 1.15 12.62 -12.36
C THR A 383 2.03 13.81 -12.00
N PRO A 384 1.52 15.02 -12.14
CA PRO A 384 2.24 16.18 -11.65
C PRO A 384 2.15 16.37 -10.13
N TRP A 385 1.27 15.68 -9.43
CA TRP A 385 1.01 15.85 -8.00
C TRP A 385 2.17 15.38 -7.12
N ARG A 386 2.45 16.10 -6.04
CA ARG A 386 3.54 15.82 -5.08
C ARG A 386 3.06 15.78 -3.63
N PHE A 387 1.81 16.21 -3.34
CA PHE A 387 1.26 16.15 -1.98
C PHE A 387 1.33 14.74 -1.34
N PRO A 388 1.25 13.60 -2.07
CA PRO A 388 1.42 12.29 -1.44
C PRO A 388 2.85 12.06 -0.91
N LEU A 389 3.86 12.77 -1.45
CA LEU A 389 5.22 12.70 -0.92
C LEU A 389 5.33 13.43 0.43
N VAL A 390 4.63 14.56 0.57
CA VAL A 390 4.53 15.26 1.86
C VAL A 390 3.77 14.40 2.86
N TRP A 391 2.68 13.76 2.42
CA TRP A 391 1.92 12.84 3.24
C TRP A 391 2.77 11.65 3.70
N SER A 392 3.63 11.11 2.82
CA SER A 392 4.54 10.01 3.18
C SER A 392 5.56 10.36 4.28
N TYR A 393 5.83 11.64 4.49
CA TYR A 393 6.63 12.11 5.62
C TYR A 393 5.77 12.25 6.89
N LEU A 394 4.64 12.93 6.75
CA LEU A 394 3.81 13.31 7.90
C LEU A 394 3.11 12.10 8.54
N ILE A 395 2.76 11.08 7.76
CA ILE A 395 2.10 9.87 8.29
C ILE A 395 2.95 9.13 9.33
N MET A 396 4.27 9.34 9.34
CA MET A 396 5.14 8.76 10.37
C MET A 396 4.86 9.32 11.77
N LEU A 397 4.13 10.42 11.89
CA LEU A 397 3.64 10.93 13.18
C LEU A 397 2.70 9.94 13.87
N THR A 398 2.08 9.02 13.14
CA THR A 398 1.21 7.96 13.70
C THR A 398 1.94 7.05 14.68
N TYR A 399 3.27 6.92 14.55
CA TYR A 399 4.06 6.07 15.45
C TYR A 399 4.11 6.60 16.89
N THR A 400 3.71 7.86 17.14
CA THR A 400 3.49 8.34 18.51
C THR A 400 2.46 7.51 19.27
N SER A 401 1.55 6.85 18.57
CA SER A 401 0.51 6.00 19.16
C SER A 401 1.07 4.79 19.91
N TYR A 402 2.28 4.33 19.54
CA TYR A 402 2.92 3.16 20.14
C TYR A 402 3.80 3.50 21.36
N THR A 403 3.91 4.76 21.74
CA THR A 403 4.70 5.19 22.91
C THR A 403 4.01 4.93 24.25
N THR A 404 2.74 4.55 24.23
CA THR A 404 1.92 4.26 25.41
C THR A 404 1.33 2.85 25.36
N VAL A 405 1.13 2.25 26.56
CA VAL A 405 0.44 0.95 26.71
C VAL A 405 -0.77 1.18 27.62
N PRO A 406 -1.99 0.85 27.15
CA PRO A 406 -2.37 0.50 25.79
C PRO A 406 -2.09 1.63 24.78
N TYR A 407 -1.92 1.28 23.50
CA TYR A 407 -1.64 2.28 22.48
C TYR A 407 -2.73 3.36 22.43
N ARG A 408 -2.32 4.62 22.21
CA ARG A 408 -3.23 5.76 22.20
C ARG A 408 -2.84 6.76 21.13
N GLU A 409 -3.76 7.10 20.25
CA GLU A 409 -3.50 8.08 19.20
C GLU A 409 -3.50 9.52 19.73
N ASN A 410 -2.55 10.29 19.22
CA ASN A 410 -2.53 11.73 19.45
C ASN A 410 -3.31 12.43 18.33
N LEU A 411 -4.59 12.71 18.56
CA LEU A 411 -5.47 13.32 17.57
C LEU A 411 -5.03 14.72 17.12
N TRP A 412 -4.23 15.44 17.92
CA TRP A 412 -3.64 16.71 17.49
C TRP A 412 -2.62 16.50 16.38
N LEU A 413 -1.76 15.50 16.50
CA LEU A 413 -0.79 15.17 15.46
C LEU A 413 -1.46 14.64 14.20
N VAL A 414 -2.50 13.84 14.35
CA VAL A 414 -3.35 13.41 13.21
C VAL A 414 -3.98 14.64 12.52
N GLY A 415 -4.52 15.58 13.28
CA GLY A 415 -5.06 16.83 12.74
C GLY A 415 -4.00 17.65 12.01
N VAL A 416 -2.81 17.79 12.56
CA VAL A 416 -1.67 18.49 11.93
C VAL A 416 -1.27 17.81 10.63
N GLU A 417 -1.16 16.47 10.60
CA GLU A 417 -0.86 15.71 9.38
C GLU A 417 -1.82 16.08 8.26
N TYR A 418 -3.13 15.88 8.48
CA TYR A 418 -4.13 16.10 7.42
C TYR A 418 -4.26 17.57 7.03
N LEU A 419 -4.13 18.52 7.95
CA LEU A 419 -4.15 19.96 7.64
C LEU A 419 -2.96 20.36 6.77
N LEU A 420 -1.76 19.89 7.07
CA LEU A 420 -0.57 20.20 6.27
C LEU A 420 -0.63 19.55 4.89
N VAL A 421 -1.12 18.32 4.79
CA VAL A 421 -1.34 17.65 3.49
C VAL A 421 -2.36 18.42 2.65
N ALA A 422 -3.49 18.83 3.24
CA ALA A 422 -4.52 19.61 2.56
C ALA A 422 -4.00 20.98 2.14
N ALA A 423 -3.28 21.68 3.02
CA ALA A 423 -2.67 22.98 2.69
C ALA A 423 -1.70 22.87 1.52
N PHE A 424 -0.81 21.86 1.53
CA PHE A 424 0.12 21.63 0.43
C PHE A 424 -0.62 21.30 -0.88
N PHE A 425 -1.65 20.46 -0.84
CA PHE A 425 -2.49 20.16 -2.00
C PHE A 425 -3.14 21.42 -2.59
N LEU A 426 -3.69 22.30 -1.75
CA LEU A 426 -4.33 23.53 -2.18
C LEU A 426 -3.32 24.51 -2.83
N VAL A 427 -2.14 24.66 -2.24
CA VAL A 427 -1.04 25.44 -2.81
C VAL A 427 -0.62 24.87 -4.17
N GLU A 428 -0.39 23.57 -4.24
CA GLU A 428 0.00 22.87 -5.49
C GLU A 428 -1.08 23.03 -6.57
N ARG A 429 -2.36 22.94 -6.22
CA ARG A 429 -3.49 23.17 -7.10
C ARG A 429 -3.51 24.62 -7.62
N GLY A 430 -3.30 25.59 -6.73
CA GLY A 430 -3.30 27.02 -7.08
C GLY A 430 -2.19 27.38 -8.09
N TYR A 431 -0.99 26.85 -7.93
CA TYR A 431 0.10 27.03 -8.91
C TYR A 431 -0.26 26.46 -10.29
N ARG A 432 -0.89 25.29 -10.35
CA ARG A 432 -1.24 24.60 -11.60
C ARG A 432 -2.36 25.29 -12.37
N THR A 433 -3.30 25.92 -11.68
CA THR A 433 -4.37 26.68 -12.35
C THR A 433 -3.83 27.96 -13.00
N LYS A 434 -2.78 28.57 -12.43
CA LYS A 434 -2.13 29.76 -13.00
C LYS A 434 -1.26 29.45 -14.22
N GLU A 435 -0.65 28.28 -14.32
CA GLU A 435 0.19 27.90 -15.46
C GLU A 435 -0.59 27.45 -16.71
N ARG A 436 -1.88 27.12 -16.61
CA ARG A 436 -2.71 26.68 -17.73
C ARG A 436 -3.04 27.76 -18.79
N PRO A 437 -3.21 29.07 -18.51
CA PRO A 437 -3.54 30.06 -19.54
C PRO A 437 -2.40 30.34 -20.53
N ALA A 438 -1.14 30.15 -20.16
CA ALA A 438 0.00 30.53 -20.99
C ALA A 438 0.32 29.54 -22.14
N ARG A 439 -0.24 28.32 -22.15
CA ARG A 439 0.07 27.28 -23.16
C ARG A 439 -0.95 27.18 -24.31
N ILE A 440 -2.02 28.00 -24.31
CA ILE A 440 -3.07 27.93 -25.35
C ILE A 440 -2.91 29.00 -26.46
N SER A 441 -1.97 29.93 -26.34
CA SER A 441 -1.92 31.12 -27.23
C SER A 441 -0.89 31.07 -28.37
N HIS A 442 -0.17 29.98 -28.65
CA HIS A 442 0.69 29.95 -29.86
C HIS A 442 0.77 28.54 -30.45
N GLY A 443 -0.17 28.20 -31.31
CA GLY A 443 -0.04 27.21 -32.36
C GLY A 443 -0.45 27.86 -33.67
N PRO A 444 0.36 27.90 -34.74
CA PRO A 444 -0.03 28.48 -36.00
C PRO A 444 -1.18 27.68 -36.62
N ARG A 445 -2.22 28.43 -37.04
CA ARG A 445 -3.19 27.92 -38.00
C ARG A 445 -2.48 27.73 -39.34
N LEU A 446 -2.37 26.50 -39.80
CA LEU A 446 -2.31 26.10 -41.20
C LEU A 446 -3.14 24.82 -41.36
#